data_391ef675ae4027360d2beb342993da25
#
_entry.id   391ef675ae4027360d2beb342993da25
#
_cell.length_a   1.000
_cell.length_b   1.000
_cell.length_c   1.000
_cell.angle_alpha   90.00
_cell.angle_beta   90.00
_cell.angle_gamma   90.00
#
_symmetry.space_group_name_H-M   'P 1'
#
loop_
_entity.id
_entity.type
_entity.pdbx_description
1 polymer ?
#
loop_
_entity_poly.entity_id
_entity_poly.type
_entity_poly.pdbx_seq_one_letter_code
_entity_poly.pdbx_strand_id
1 'polypeptide(L)'
;MFKAKGMSGKHLTGTVIYGYLWDEKREHWLVDEEAAEVVRRIFSLTLEGYGPYQIACKLSADRIEIPVVHLARFNEGVNRSKPVKDPYGWGSSTIVNILKKREYLGHTINFKTRKHFKDKKSHYVSEDEWTIFENTHEAIIDQQTFDLVQKIRSNVRRYPNGWGEAAPLTGLLYCADCGGKMYVHRTNNGKRISQYTCSNYTKVPCGTLCLTQHRINESAVLTLVSDTLRAIAEYSRNDRTEFIHTVQETQVAQQSADISKKRRRLAAAQKRAGELEKLICKIYEDNALGKLPDTRYKALDAQYAKEQDALEIEIAELEKAVTGYEQSQKSAEKFIALIDKYENFDTLTNTMLNEFVEKILVHERSRKGSQDTTQEIEIYFNFLGRYIPPSLQPVPLTPEEQEELRKREERKDRLHQNYLKRKASGAQKRYEDKIKAKKKAEMDAKKALIRAEDMKKGVFSTIGQLPKEEPRKGSIAASAAV
;
A
#
# COMPACT_ATOMS: atom_id res chain seq x y z
N MET A 1 0.79 0.44 -42.86
CA MET A 1 1.82 1.42 -42.48
C MET A 1 1.81 1.70 -40.95
N PHE A 2 0.70 2.18 -40.33
CA PHE A 2 0.62 2.49 -38.89
C PHE A 2 0.93 1.29 -37.95
N LYS A 3 0.32 0.13 -38.22
CA LYS A 3 0.52 -1.09 -37.44
C LYS A 3 1.97 -1.60 -37.57
N ALA A 4 2.54 -1.60 -38.75
CA ALA A 4 3.92 -2.02 -38.98
C ALA A 4 4.92 -1.09 -38.23
N LYS A 5 4.72 0.24 -38.30
CA LYS A 5 5.52 1.21 -37.55
C LYS A 5 5.43 0.97 -36.04
N GLY A 6 4.21 0.72 -35.51
CA GLY A 6 4.02 0.49 -34.09
C GLY A 6 4.62 -0.82 -33.56
N MET A 7 4.64 -1.86 -34.41
CA MET A 7 5.25 -3.15 -34.11
C MET A 7 6.78 -3.16 -34.27
N SER A 8 7.39 -2.15 -34.89
CA SER A 8 8.85 -2.01 -35.02
C SER A 8 9.52 -1.24 -33.88
N GLY A 9 8.79 -0.94 -32.79
CA GLY A 9 9.33 -0.20 -31.65
C GLY A 9 9.43 1.31 -31.83
N LYS A 10 9.08 1.84 -33.01
CA LYS A 10 9.09 3.29 -33.27
C LYS A 10 7.88 3.94 -32.60
N HIS A 11 8.05 5.17 -32.11
CA HIS A 11 6.95 5.94 -31.56
C HIS A 11 5.85 6.20 -32.62
N LEU A 12 4.61 5.91 -32.25
CA LEU A 12 3.44 6.18 -33.10
C LEU A 12 3.00 7.64 -33.07
N THR A 13 3.28 8.33 -31.97
CA THR A 13 2.94 9.74 -31.76
C THR A 13 4.02 10.64 -32.35
N GLY A 14 3.62 11.72 -33.05
CA GLY A 14 4.54 12.73 -33.51
C GLY A 14 4.97 13.76 -32.47
N THR A 15 4.50 13.62 -31.21
CA THR A 15 4.77 14.52 -30.12
C THR A 15 5.52 13.81 -29.01
N VAL A 16 6.48 14.50 -28.40
CA VAL A 16 7.21 14.04 -27.22
C VAL A 16 6.41 14.28 -25.94
N ILE A 17 6.75 13.58 -24.88
CA ILE A 17 6.28 13.86 -23.53
C ILE A 17 7.24 14.85 -22.86
N TYR A 18 6.77 15.56 -21.83
CA TYR A 18 7.58 16.45 -21.01
C TYR A 18 8.76 15.70 -20.40
N GLY A 19 9.98 16.23 -20.49
CA GLY A 19 11.22 15.56 -20.11
C GLY A 19 12.02 15.01 -21.29
N TYR A 20 11.44 14.98 -22.50
CA TYR A 20 12.13 14.53 -23.70
C TYR A 20 11.94 15.50 -24.88
N LEU A 21 12.90 15.49 -25.79
CA LEU A 21 12.87 16.16 -27.07
C LEU A 21 13.13 15.14 -28.19
N TRP A 22 12.76 15.49 -29.42
CA TRP A 22 13.15 14.70 -30.57
C TRP A 22 14.60 14.96 -30.97
N ASP A 23 15.28 13.92 -31.46
CA ASP A 23 16.52 14.08 -32.21
C ASP A 23 16.25 14.80 -33.52
N GLU A 24 17.32 15.23 -34.22
CA GLU A 24 17.22 15.97 -35.49
C GLU A 24 16.43 15.21 -36.57
N LYS A 25 16.51 13.86 -36.56
CA LYS A 25 15.82 12.98 -37.52
C LYS A 25 14.42 12.61 -37.07
N ARG A 26 14.00 12.97 -35.86
CA ARG A 26 12.74 12.61 -35.25
C ARG A 26 12.50 11.09 -35.16
N GLU A 27 13.56 10.36 -34.87
CA GLU A 27 13.50 8.90 -34.72
C GLU A 27 13.60 8.48 -33.28
N HIS A 28 14.37 9.19 -32.45
CA HIS A 28 14.61 8.88 -31.03
C HIS A 28 14.29 10.05 -30.10
N TRP A 29 13.90 9.71 -28.88
CA TRP A 29 13.74 10.68 -27.81
C TRP A 29 15.07 10.89 -27.10
N LEU A 30 15.46 12.15 -26.93
CA LEU A 30 16.61 12.60 -26.15
C LEU A 30 16.13 13.23 -24.85
N VAL A 31 16.87 13.04 -23.77
CA VAL A 31 16.52 13.65 -22.47
C VAL A 31 16.70 15.16 -22.57
N ASP A 32 15.68 15.90 -22.14
CA ASP A 32 15.72 17.33 -21.90
C ASP A 32 16.01 17.54 -20.41
N GLU A 33 17.25 17.82 -20.05
CA GLU A 33 17.68 17.86 -18.65
C GLU A 33 16.92 18.89 -17.81
N GLU A 34 16.55 20.05 -18.35
CA GLU A 34 15.76 21.05 -17.63
C GLU A 34 14.40 20.48 -17.21
N ALA A 35 13.71 19.85 -18.14
CA ALA A 35 12.40 19.23 -17.89
C ALA A 35 12.53 17.90 -17.13
N ALA A 36 13.59 17.12 -17.35
CA ALA A 36 13.87 15.87 -16.67
C ALA A 36 14.10 16.07 -15.15
N GLU A 37 14.82 17.12 -14.77
CA GLU A 37 14.97 17.50 -13.36
C GLU A 37 13.62 17.75 -12.69
N VAL A 38 12.70 18.43 -13.36
CA VAL A 38 11.35 18.67 -12.85
C VAL A 38 10.58 17.35 -12.72
N VAL A 39 10.71 16.44 -13.67
CA VAL A 39 10.11 15.10 -13.59
C VAL A 39 10.67 14.33 -12.40
N ARG A 40 11.98 14.26 -12.22
CA ARG A 40 12.64 13.61 -11.07
C ARG A 40 12.15 14.22 -9.75
N ARG A 41 12.06 15.54 -9.68
CA ARG A 41 11.54 16.26 -8.51
C ARG A 41 10.07 15.91 -8.20
N ILE A 42 9.21 15.76 -9.20
CA ILE A 42 7.82 15.34 -9.01
C ILE A 42 7.75 13.94 -8.39
N PHE A 43 8.60 13.02 -8.85
CA PHE A 43 8.70 11.68 -8.28
C PHE A 43 9.23 11.71 -6.85
N SER A 44 10.30 12.48 -6.56
CA SER A 44 10.86 12.65 -5.21
C SER A 44 9.83 13.22 -4.23
N LEU A 45 9.14 14.29 -4.59
CA LEU A 45 8.08 14.88 -3.75
C LEU A 45 6.93 13.88 -3.48
N THR A 46 6.66 12.99 -4.42
CA THR A 46 5.66 11.92 -4.20
C THR A 46 6.16 10.90 -3.18
N LEU A 47 7.45 10.52 -3.21
CA LEU A 47 8.08 9.65 -2.22
C LEU A 47 8.11 10.30 -0.82
N GLU A 48 8.30 11.62 -0.75
CA GLU A 48 8.20 12.40 0.48
C GLU A 48 6.77 12.48 1.07
N GLY A 49 5.76 12.01 0.32
CA GLY A 49 4.38 11.95 0.77
C GLY A 49 3.49 13.11 0.33
N TYR A 50 3.96 14.01 -0.55
CA TYR A 50 3.14 15.09 -1.09
C TYR A 50 2.12 14.54 -2.11
N GLY A 51 0.89 15.01 -1.99
CA GLY A 51 -0.16 14.69 -2.96
C GLY A 51 -0.03 15.53 -4.25
N PRO A 52 -0.65 15.10 -5.37
CA PRO A 52 -0.52 15.79 -6.66
C PRO A 52 -0.90 17.28 -6.63
N TYR A 53 -1.87 17.66 -5.80
CA TYR A 53 -2.23 19.07 -5.62
C TYR A 53 -1.15 19.89 -4.90
N GLN A 54 -0.57 19.32 -3.85
CA GLN A 54 0.52 19.98 -3.09
C GLN A 54 1.77 20.13 -3.94
N ILE A 55 2.10 19.11 -4.75
CA ILE A 55 3.21 19.17 -5.71
C ILE A 55 2.96 20.27 -6.73
N ALA A 56 1.75 20.34 -7.30
CA ALA A 56 1.38 21.40 -8.24
C ALA A 56 1.55 22.78 -7.62
N CYS A 57 1.09 22.98 -6.38
CA CYS A 57 1.27 24.26 -5.65
C CYS A 57 2.75 24.60 -5.43
N LYS A 58 3.60 23.64 -5.07
CA LYS A 58 5.05 23.86 -4.91
C LYS A 58 5.69 24.30 -6.22
N LEU A 59 5.45 23.58 -7.31
CA LEU A 59 6.01 23.90 -8.63
C LEU A 59 5.53 25.29 -9.14
N SER A 60 4.26 25.63 -8.89
CA SER A 60 3.73 26.97 -9.20
C SER A 60 4.37 28.07 -8.36
N ALA A 61 4.58 27.82 -7.06
CA ALA A 61 5.25 28.78 -6.16
C ALA A 61 6.71 29.03 -6.56
N ASP A 62 7.39 27.97 -7.01
CA ASP A 62 8.79 28.04 -7.48
C ASP A 62 8.89 28.59 -8.92
N ARG A 63 7.78 29.00 -9.53
CA ARG A 63 7.68 29.54 -10.89
C ARG A 63 8.31 28.64 -11.95
N ILE A 64 8.07 27.36 -11.86
CA ILE A 64 8.49 26.38 -12.86
C ILE A 64 7.44 26.38 -13.98
N GLU A 65 7.86 26.49 -15.22
CA GLU A 65 6.95 26.48 -16.36
C GLU A 65 6.21 25.17 -16.52
N ILE A 66 4.92 25.27 -16.86
CA ILE A 66 4.12 24.08 -17.17
C ILE A 66 4.60 23.41 -18.47
N PRO A 67 4.37 22.09 -18.64
CA PRO A 67 4.83 21.33 -19.80
C PRO A 67 4.47 21.93 -21.16
N VAL A 68 3.30 22.56 -21.27
CA VAL A 68 2.86 23.16 -22.54
C VAL A 68 3.72 24.36 -22.92
N VAL A 69 4.10 25.20 -21.97
CA VAL A 69 4.95 26.40 -22.19
C VAL A 69 6.37 25.96 -22.52
N HIS A 70 6.92 25.06 -21.73
CA HIS A 70 8.28 24.55 -21.92
C HIS A 70 8.45 23.88 -23.30
N LEU A 71 7.56 22.93 -23.66
CA LEU A 71 7.63 22.26 -24.96
C LEU A 71 7.39 23.20 -26.15
N ALA A 72 6.60 24.26 -25.98
CA ALA A 72 6.36 25.24 -27.02
C ALA A 72 7.62 26.01 -27.42
N ARG A 73 8.61 26.18 -26.51
CA ARG A 73 9.93 26.79 -26.82
C ARG A 73 10.67 26.02 -27.94
N PHE A 74 10.49 24.70 -27.98
CA PHE A 74 11.08 23.78 -28.96
C PHE A 74 10.13 23.47 -30.13
N ASN A 75 9.04 24.21 -30.27
CA ASN A 75 7.99 23.96 -31.25
C ASN A 75 7.37 22.54 -31.11
N GLU A 76 7.37 21.97 -29.90
CA GLU A 76 6.84 20.66 -29.58
C GLU A 76 5.54 20.76 -28.75
N GLY A 77 4.84 19.64 -28.59
CA GLY A 77 3.60 19.55 -27.80
C GLY A 77 2.32 19.78 -28.59
N VAL A 78 1.25 19.09 -28.21
CA VAL A 78 -0.06 19.12 -28.88
C VAL A 78 -0.74 20.49 -28.79
N ASN A 79 -0.48 21.23 -27.72
CA ASN A 79 -1.14 22.51 -27.44
C ASN A 79 -0.22 23.72 -27.60
N ARG A 80 0.90 23.59 -28.30
CA ARG A 80 1.91 24.63 -28.47
C ARG A 80 1.38 25.97 -29.01
N SER A 81 0.34 25.92 -29.81
CA SER A 81 -0.26 27.11 -30.44
C SER A 81 -1.38 27.74 -29.62
N LYS A 82 -1.75 27.15 -28.47
CA LYS A 82 -2.83 27.68 -27.64
C LYS A 82 -2.30 28.72 -26.67
N PRO A 83 -2.99 29.87 -26.50
CA PRO A 83 -2.60 30.85 -25.51
C PRO A 83 -2.73 30.26 -24.10
N VAL A 84 -1.69 30.43 -23.31
CA VAL A 84 -1.64 29.98 -21.92
C VAL A 84 -1.86 31.19 -21.03
N LYS A 85 -2.89 31.13 -20.15
CA LYS A 85 -3.22 32.24 -19.23
C LYS A 85 -2.19 32.39 -18.12
N ASP A 86 -1.72 31.27 -17.58
CA ASP A 86 -0.72 31.24 -16.52
C ASP A 86 0.37 30.22 -16.88
N PRO A 87 1.58 30.67 -17.22
CA PRO A 87 2.69 29.80 -17.61
C PRO A 87 3.22 28.94 -16.45
N TYR A 88 2.91 29.27 -15.20
CA TYR A 88 3.34 28.58 -13.99
C TYR A 88 2.19 27.84 -13.27
N GLY A 89 0.99 27.86 -13.84
CA GLY A 89 -0.21 27.29 -13.27
C GLY A 89 -0.27 25.76 -13.40
N TRP A 90 0.47 25.05 -12.56
CA TRP A 90 0.46 23.60 -12.53
C TRP A 90 -0.88 23.04 -12.06
N GLY A 91 -1.42 22.10 -12.79
CA GLY A 91 -2.62 21.36 -12.42
C GLY A 91 -2.31 20.00 -11.81
N SER A 92 -3.08 19.59 -10.80
CA SER A 92 -2.94 18.25 -10.20
C SER A 92 -3.12 17.11 -11.21
N SER A 93 -3.94 17.29 -12.24
CA SER A 93 -4.11 16.34 -13.34
C SER A 93 -2.84 16.17 -14.17
N THR A 94 -2.07 17.24 -14.37
CA THR A 94 -0.78 17.20 -15.08
C THR A 94 0.21 16.35 -14.30
N ILE A 95 0.31 16.58 -12.96
CA ILE A 95 1.16 15.78 -12.07
C ILE A 95 0.77 14.30 -12.12
N VAL A 96 -0.54 14.00 -11.98
CA VAL A 96 -1.03 12.61 -12.06
C VAL A 96 -0.69 11.95 -13.41
N ASN A 97 -0.77 12.69 -14.50
CA ASN A 97 -0.43 12.17 -15.83
C ASN A 97 1.07 11.93 -15.99
N ILE A 98 1.91 12.78 -15.43
CA ILE A 98 3.38 12.56 -15.39
C ILE A 98 3.68 11.28 -14.61
N LEU A 99 3.19 11.16 -13.38
CA LEU A 99 3.46 10.02 -12.50
C LEU A 99 2.96 8.66 -13.04
N LYS A 100 2.05 8.64 -14.02
CA LYS A 100 1.53 7.39 -14.63
C LYS A 100 2.34 6.89 -15.83
N LYS A 101 3.19 7.73 -16.40
CA LYS A 101 3.84 7.42 -17.67
C LYS A 101 5.03 6.48 -17.50
N ARG A 102 4.87 5.24 -17.94
CA ARG A 102 5.95 4.25 -18.00
C ARG A 102 7.04 4.60 -19.02
N GLU A 103 6.78 5.53 -19.91
CA GLU A 103 7.76 6.03 -20.87
C GLU A 103 8.97 6.66 -20.18
N TYR A 104 8.83 7.15 -18.96
CA TYR A 104 9.97 7.65 -18.15
C TYR A 104 10.97 6.56 -17.75
N LEU A 105 10.61 5.28 -17.88
CA LEU A 105 11.49 4.13 -17.71
C LEU A 105 12.35 3.83 -18.95
N GLY A 106 12.28 4.66 -19.99
CA GLY A 106 12.97 4.41 -21.24
C GLY A 106 12.20 3.50 -22.22
N HIS A 107 10.90 3.27 -21.99
CA HIS A 107 10.10 2.34 -22.79
C HIS A 107 9.22 3.06 -23.81
N THR A 108 9.14 2.52 -25.02
CA THR A 108 8.14 2.93 -26.00
C THR A 108 6.88 2.10 -25.82
N ILE A 109 5.75 2.76 -25.59
CA ILE A 109 4.47 2.10 -25.38
C ILE A 109 3.49 2.48 -26.49
N ASN A 110 3.16 1.51 -27.30
CA ASN A 110 2.27 1.68 -28.46
C ASN A 110 0.91 1.03 -28.22
N PHE A 111 -0.06 1.38 -29.06
CA PHE A 111 -1.42 0.82 -29.07
C PHE A 111 -2.23 0.97 -27.77
N LYS A 112 -1.95 2.02 -26.99
CA LYS A 112 -2.72 2.34 -25.76
C LYS A 112 -4.19 2.64 -26.03
N THR A 113 -4.53 3.03 -27.25
CA THR A 113 -5.90 3.36 -27.64
C THR A 113 -6.31 2.62 -28.90
N ARG A 114 -7.58 2.21 -28.94
CA ARG A 114 -8.21 1.63 -30.13
C ARG A 114 -9.41 2.49 -30.53
N LYS A 115 -9.60 2.69 -31.82
CA LYS A 115 -10.77 3.35 -32.40
C LYS A 115 -11.38 2.43 -33.43
N HIS A 116 -12.61 1.99 -33.24
CA HIS A 116 -13.38 1.32 -34.28
C HIS A 116 -13.87 2.35 -35.29
N PHE A 117 -14.08 1.95 -36.53
CA PHE A 117 -14.47 2.91 -37.57
C PHE A 117 -15.81 3.61 -37.31
N LYS A 118 -16.71 2.98 -36.57
CA LYS A 118 -18.00 3.55 -36.14
C LYS A 118 -17.90 4.45 -34.92
N ASP A 119 -16.78 4.44 -34.18
CA ASP A 119 -16.62 5.20 -32.96
C ASP A 119 -16.29 6.66 -33.23
N LYS A 120 -16.96 7.58 -32.56
CA LYS A 120 -16.64 9.01 -32.62
C LYS A 120 -15.30 9.33 -31.94
N LYS A 121 -14.95 8.59 -30.88
CA LYS A 121 -13.74 8.79 -30.06
C LYS A 121 -12.95 7.49 -29.94
N SER A 122 -11.62 7.61 -29.73
CA SER A 122 -10.77 6.49 -29.36
C SER A 122 -10.99 6.11 -27.89
N HIS A 123 -10.93 4.83 -27.58
CA HIS A 123 -11.02 4.27 -26.22
C HIS A 123 -9.66 3.72 -25.79
N TYR A 124 -9.32 3.90 -24.52
CA TYR A 124 -8.15 3.23 -23.94
C TYR A 124 -8.45 1.74 -23.83
N VAL A 125 -7.47 0.93 -24.20
CA VAL A 125 -7.47 -0.52 -23.98
C VAL A 125 -6.81 -0.85 -22.66
N SER A 126 -7.02 -2.06 -22.13
CA SER A 126 -6.36 -2.53 -20.93
C SER A 126 -4.83 -2.54 -21.08
N GLU A 127 -4.10 -2.42 -19.97
CA GLU A 127 -2.64 -2.36 -20.00
C GLU A 127 -2.03 -3.66 -20.57
N ASP A 128 -2.70 -4.79 -20.43
CA ASP A 128 -2.28 -6.09 -20.94
C ASP A 128 -2.28 -6.17 -22.48
N GLU A 129 -3.06 -5.30 -23.14
CA GLU A 129 -3.11 -5.18 -24.60
C GLU A 129 -2.07 -4.20 -25.17
N TRP A 130 -1.33 -3.49 -24.32
CA TRP A 130 -0.32 -2.54 -24.77
C TRP A 130 0.89 -3.27 -25.33
N THR A 131 1.46 -2.72 -26.41
CA THR A 131 2.75 -3.21 -26.91
C THR A 131 3.86 -2.36 -26.34
N ILE A 132 4.69 -2.96 -25.50
CA ILE A 132 5.78 -2.29 -24.78
C ILE A 132 7.11 -2.76 -25.38
N PHE A 133 7.95 -1.81 -25.76
CA PHE A 133 9.33 -2.03 -26.18
C PHE A 133 10.24 -1.41 -25.13
N GLU A 134 11.01 -2.24 -24.47
CA GLU A 134 11.87 -1.82 -23.38
C GLU A 134 13.16 -1.17 -23.89
N ASN A 135 13.69 -0.21 -23.10
CA ASN A 135 15.01 0.42 -23.31
C ASN A 135 15.21 1.01 -24.71
N THR A 136 14.20 1.69 -25.24
CA THR A 136 14.26 2.34 -26.55
C THR A 136 14.84 3.75 -26.51
N HIS A 137 14.91 4.36 -25.34
CA HIS A 137 15.49 5.68 -25.08
C HIS A 137 16.01 5.73 -23.63
N GLU A 138 16.74 6.76 -23.31
CA GLU A 138 17.32 6.94 -21.96
C GLU A 138 16.20 7.14 -20.91
N ALA A 139 16.30 6.42 -19.80
CA ALA A 139 15.34 6.52 -18.70
C ALA A 139 15.60 7.76 -17.84
N ILE A 140 14.55 8.53 -17.53
CA ILE A 140 14.62 9.65 -16.56
C ILE A 140 14.43 9.13 -15.13
N ILE A 141 13.62 8.09 -14.96
CA ILE A 141 13.29 7.48 -13.67
C ILE A 141 13.65 6.00 -13.71
N ASP A 142 14.25 5.50 -12.65
CA ASP A 142 14.52 4.08 -12.49
C ASP A 142 13.26 3.27 -12.13
N GLN A 143 13.28 1.97 -12.41
CA GLN A 143 12.15 1.07 -12.18
C GLN A 143 11.72 1.04 -10.70
N GLN A 144 12.68 1.04 -9.78
CA GLN A 144 12.39 0.95 -8.34
C GLN A 144 11.63 2.20 -7.86
N THR A 145 12.10 3.38 -8.22
CA THR A 145 11.43 4.66 -7.92
C THR A 145 10.03 4.72 -8.52
N PHE A 146 9.88 4.27 -9.76
CA PHE A 146 8.57 4.24 -10.42
C PHE A 146 7.59 3.33 -9.68
N ASP A 147 7.99 2.10 -9.35
CA ASP A 147 7.14 1.11 -8.67
C ASP A 147 6.74 1.57 -7.27
N LEU A 148 7.67 2.16 -6.50
CA LEU A 148 7.39 2.76 -5.20
C LEU A 148 6.35 3.89 -5.31
N VAL A 149 6.49 4.77 -6.29
CA VAL A 149 5.53 5.84 -6.53
C VAL A 149 4.15 5.27 -6.90
N GLN A 150 4.06 4.22 -7.74
CA GLN A 150 2.77 3.58 -8.03
C GLN A 150 2.18 2.93 -6.77
N LYS A 151 3.00 2.25 -5.93
CA LYS A 151 2.58 1.68 -4.63
C LYS A 151 1.97 2.75 -3.72
N ILE A 152 2.67 3.88 -3.55
CA ILE A 152 2.20 5.02 -2.74
C ILE A 152 0.87 5.55 -3.30
N ARG A 153 0.79 5.80 -4.60
CA ARG A 153 -0.39 6.35 -5.26
C ARG A 153 -1.61 5.43 -5.22
N SER A 154 -1.42 4.12 -5.21
CA SER A 154 -2.51 3.14 -5.06
C SER A 154 -3.15 3.21 -3.67
N ASN A 155 -2.44 3.72 -2.68
CA ASN A 155 -2.83 3.76 -1.28
C ASN A 155 -3.37 5.13 -0.83
N VAL A 156 -3.09 6.21 -1.54
CA VAL A 156 -3.47 7.56 -1.13
C VAL A 156 -4.96 7.81 -1.42
N ARG A 157 -5.72 8.13 -0.38
CA ARG A 157 -7.07 8.71 -0.49
C ARG A 157 -6.99 10.24 -0.36
N ARG A 158 -8.02 10.93 -0.82
CA ARG A 158 -8.15 12.38 -0.65
C ARG A 158 -8.08 12.75 0.83
N TYR A 159 -7.16 13.65 1.17
CA TYR A 159 -7.13 14.31 2.47
C TYR A 159 -8.03 15.56 2.41
N PRO A 160 -8.84 15.81 3.45
CA PRO A 160 -9.58 17.06 3.57
C PRO A 160 -8.63 18.26 3.63
N ASN A 161 -9.04 19.40 3.08
CA ASN A 161 -8.29 20.64 3.17
C ASN A 161 -8.02 20.99 4.65
N GLY A 162 -6.80 21.42 4.95
CA GLY A 162 -6.36 21.75 6.32
C GLY A 162 -5.85 20.60 7.17
N TRP A 163 -5.83 19.36 6.66
CA TRP A 163 -5.28 18.20 7.39
C TRP A 163 -3.77 18.00 7.21
N GLY A 164 -3.12 18.83 6.38
CA GLY A 164 -1.68 18.75 6.12
C GLY A 164 -1.27 17.57 5.25
N GLU A 165 -0.07 17.07 5.52
CA GLU A 165 0.53 15.97 4.78
C GLU A 165 -0.06 14.61 5.17
N ALA A 166 0.12 13.62 4.31
CA ALA A 166 -0.23 12.24 4.60
C ALA A 166 0.55 11.75 5.83
N ALA A 167 -0.12 11.01 6.72
CA ALA A 167 0.58 10.41 7.85
C ALA A 167 1.58 9.35 7.36
N PRO A 168 2.78 9.24 7.96
CA PRO A 168 3.91 8.46 7.44
C PRO A 168 3.61 7.00 7.12
N LEU A 169 2.77 6.35 7.94
CA LEU A 169 2.40 4.95 7.79
C LEU A 169 1.15 4.73 6.93
N THR A 170 0.70 5.75 6.19
CA THR A 170 -0.48 5.64 5.33
C THR A 170 -0.26 4.61 4.21
N GLY A 171 -1.14 3.60 4.17
CA GLY A 171 -1.07 2.53 3.19
C GLY A 171 -0.13 1.37 3.54
N LEU A 172 0.62 1.46 4.64
CA LEU A 172 1.50 0.40 5.12
C LEU A 172 0.85 -0.49 6.19
N LEU A 173 -0.16 0.02 6.92
CA LEU A 173 -0.81 -0.71 8.02
C LEU A 173 -2.05 -1.47 7.56
N TYR A 174 -2.14 -2.71 7.99
CA TYR A 174 -3.25 -3.63 7.72
C TYR A 174 -3.70 -4.33 9.00
N CYS A 175 -4.97 -4.64 9.07
CA CYS A 175 -5.52 -5.48 10.14
C CYS A 175 -5.13 -6.94 9.90
N ALA A 176 -4.56 -7.61 10.90
CA ALA A 176 -4.15 -9.01 10.78
C ALA A 176 -5.36 -9.95 10.62
N ASP A 177 -6.50 -9.65 11.25
CA ASP A 177 -7.67 -10.53 11.25
C ASP A 177 -8.47 -10.46 9.93
N CYS A 178 -8.69 -9.24 9.41
CA CYS A 178 -9.56 -9.08 8.25
C CYS A 178 -8.83 -8.65 6.97
N GLY A 179 -7.50 -8.45 7.01
CA GLY A 179 -6.70 -7.98 5.89
C GLY A 179 -7.00 -6.55 5.42
N GLY A 180 -7.96 -5.87 6.07
CA GLY A 180 -8.38 -4.53 5.69
C GLY A 180 -7.33 -3.46 6.02
N LYS A 181 -7.22 -2.43 5.17
CA LYS A 181 -6.32 -1.29 5.42
C LYS A 181 -6.73 -0.53 6.67
N MET A 182 -5.74 -0.04 7.41
CA MET A 182 -5.97 0.82 8.56
C MET A 182 -5.82 2.29 8.15
N TYR A 183 -6.72 3.14 8.65
CA TYR A 183 -6.71 4.57 8.36
C TYR A 183 -6.43 5.38 9.61
N VAL A 184 -5.73 6.50 9.41
CA VAL A 184 -5.41 7.44 10.48
C VAL A 184 -6.65 8.21 10.94
N HIS A 185 -6.84 8.24 12.24
CA HIS A 185 -7.77 9.12 12.93
C HIS A 185 -6.97 10.03 13.85
N ARG A 186 -7.15 11.34 13.71
CA ARG A 186 -6.52 12.34 14.59
C ARG A 186 -7.52 12.67 15.70
N THR A 187 -7.23 12.23 16.91
CA THR A 187 -8.08 12.53 18.08
C THR A 187 -7.75 13.90 18.63
N ASN A 188 -8.80 14.66 18.99
CA ASN A 188 -8.68 16.07 19.35
C ASN A 188 -8.89 16.31 20.86
N ASN A 189 -8.27 15.48 21.74
CA ASN A 189 -8.30 15.70 23.18
C ASN A 189 -7.18 16.66 23.63
N GLY A 190 -7.14 17.87 23.03
CA GLY A 190 -6.12 18.87 23.32
C GLY A 190 -4.73 18.59 22.74
N LYS A 191 -4.43 17.34 22.36
CA LYS A 191 -3.23 16.93 21.64
C LYS A 191 -3.62 16.15 20.40
N ARG A 192 -3.12 16.55 19.23
CA ARG A 192 -3.32 15.79 17.98
C ARG A 192 -2.51 14.50 18.04
N ILE A 193 -3.12 13.41 18.46
CA ILE A 193 -2.51 12.08 18.45
C ILE A 193 -3.03 11.34 17.23
N SER A 194 -2.13 10.98 16.32
CA SER A 194 -2.45 10.14 15.17
C SER A 194 -2.59 8.69 15.61
N GLN A 195 -3.76 8.08 15.35
CA GLN A 195 -4.05 6.69 15.65
C GLN A 195 -4.59 6.01 14.41
N TYR A 196 -4.12 4.81 14.13
CA TYR A 196 -4.63 3.99 13.05
C TYR A 196 -5.71 3.03 13.53
N THR A 197 -6.78 2.91 12.75
CA THR A 197 -7.93 2.04 13.06
C THR A 197 -8.33 1.24 11.83
N CYS A 198 -8.74 0.00 12.02
CA CYS A 198 -9.19 -0.90 10.97
C CYS A 198 -10.39 -0.31 10.22
N SER A 199 -10.28 -0.20 8.88
CA SER A 199 -11.32 0.36 8.02
C SER A 199 -12.59 -0.50 7.98
N ASN A 200 -12.44 -1.82 8.06
CA ASN A 200 -13.56 -2.75 8.01
C ASN A 200 -14.37 -2.75 9.31
N TYR A 201 -13.71 -2.47 10.45
CA TYR A 201 -14.44 -2.30 11.71
C TYR A 201 -15.28 -1.02 11.73
N THR A 202 -14.78 0.07 11.12
CA THR A 202 -15.46 1.38 11.13
C THR A 202 -16.58 1.52 10.10
N LYS A 203 -16.75 0.55 9.19
CA LYS A 203 -17.88 0.55 8.23
C LYS A 203 -19.20 0.27 8.95
N VAL A 204 -20.26 0.88 8.44
CA VAL A 204 -21.62 0.77 9.03
C VAL A 204 -22.32 -0.47 8.46
N PRO A 205 -22.92 -1.32 9.33
CA PRO A 205 -22.88 -1.27 10.80
C PRO A 205 -21.51 -1.69 11.35
N CYS A 206 -21.03 -0.98 12.38
CA CYS A 206 -19.71 -1.25 12.97
C CYS A 206 -19.59 -2.68 13.49
N GLY A 207 -18.42 -3.32 13.27
CA GLY A 207 -18.15 -4.65 13.78
C GLY A 207 -18.70 -5.81 12.97
N THR A 208 -19.27 -5.58 11.77
CA THR A 208 -19.80 -6.67 10.92
C THR A 208 -18.72 -7.32 10.07
N LEU A 209 -17.82 -6.53 9.49
CA LEU A 209 -16.74 -7.01 8.61
C LEU A 209 -15.45 -7.33 9.36
N CYS A 210 -15.25 -6.76 10.54
CA CYS A 210 -14.18 -7.06 11.46
C CYS A 210 -14.75 -6.99 12.87
N LEU A 211 -14.65 -8.09 13.63
CA LEU A 211 -15.31 -8.23 14.92
C LEU A 211 -14.70 -7.38 16.03
N THR A 212 -13.41 -7.05 15.89
CA THR A 212 -12.65 -6.36 16.92
C THR A 212 -12.04 -5.06 16.40
N GLN A 213 -11.98 -4.06 17.27
CA GLN A 213 -11.37 -2.79 16.94
C GLN A 213 -9.85 -2.88 17.07
N HIS A 214 -9.17 -3.01 15.93
CA HIS A 214 -7.72 -2.85 15.87
C HIS A 214 -7.38 -1.37 15.86
N ARG A 215 -6.67 -0.92 16.88
CA ARG A 215 -6.28 0.48 17.05
C ARG A 215 -4.86 0.57 17.58
N ILE A 216 -4.03 1.42 16.96
CA ILE A 216 -2.65 1.61 17.36
C ILE A 216 -2.22 3.06 17.20
N ASN A 217 -1.32 3.55 18.05
CA ASN A 217 -0.73 4.87 17.94
C ASN A 217 0.38 4.88 16.90
N GLU A 218 0.44 5.92 16.09
CA GLU A 218 1.47 6.12 15.07
C GLU A 218 2.87 6.08 15.66
N SER A 219 3.09 6.80 16.77
CA SER A 219 4.40 6.87 17.41
C SER A 219 4.92 5.50 17.84
N ALA A 220 4.05 4.64 18.40
CA ALA A 220 4.46 3.29 18.84
C ALA A 220 4.93 2.42 17.65
N VAL A 221 4.25 2.52 16.50
CA VAL A 221 4.67 1.78 15.31
C VAL A 221 5.97 2.33 14.73
N LEU A 222 6.12 3.67 14.67
CA LEU A 222 7.34 4.30 14.17
C LEU A 222 8.54 3.93 15.03
N THR A 223 8.42 3.97 16.37
CA THR A 223 9.48 3.53 17.28
C THR A 223 9.86 2.07 17.05
N LEU A 224 8.86 1.18 16.94
CA LEU A 224 9.11 -0.24 16.69
C LEU A 224 9.82 -0.48 15.35
N VAL A 225 9.40 0.19 14.28
CA VAL A 225 10.06 0.10 12.96
C VAL A 225 11.48 0.65 13.02
N SER A 226 11.70 1.80 13.70
CA SER A 226 13.03 2.40 13.89
C SER A 226 13.96 1.43 14.63
N ASP A 227 13.53 0.90 15.77
CA ASP A 227 14.33 -0.02 16.59
C ASP A 227 14.65 -1.32 15.82
N THR A 228 13.68 -1.83 15.07
CA THR A 228 13.90 -3.04 14.24
C THR A 228 14.89 -2.77 13.12
N LEU A 229 14.76 -1.66 12.39
CA LEU A 229 15.69 -1.29 11.32
C LEU A 229 17.09 -1.03 11.85
N ARG A 230 17.21 -0.38 13.02
CA ARG A 230 18.52 -0.17 13.68
C ARG A 230 19.17 -1.49 14.04
N ALA A 231 18.45 -2.40 14.66
CA ALA A 231 18.97 -3.72 15.01
C ALA A 231 19.38 -4.54 13.77
N ILE A 232 18.63 -4.46 12.68
CA ILE A 232 18.98 -5.10 11.41
C ILE A 232 20.24 -4.44 10.82
N ALA A 233 20.33 -3.12 10.84
CA ALA A 233 21.48 -2.40 10.32
C ALA A 233 22.77 -2.71 11.11
N GLU A 234 22.71 -2.72 12.43
CA GLU A 234 23.82 -3.13 13.29
C GLU A 234 24.26 -4.57 13.00
N TYR A 235 23.33 -5.50 12.92
CA TYR A 235 23.63 -6.90 12.64
C TYR A 235 24.26 -7.06 11.24
N SER A 236 23.70 -6.43 10.21
CA SER A 236 24.20 -6.52 8.83
C SER A 236 25.57 -5.85 8.65
N ARG A 237 25.90 -4.82 9.45
CA ARG A 237 27.22 -4.15 9.43
C ARG A 237 28.29 -4.92 10.19
N ASN A 238 27.91 -5.59 11.28
CA ASN A 238 28.83 -6.38 12.11
C ASN A 238 29.24 -7.68 11.43
N ASP A 239 28.29 -8.41 10.85
CA ASP A 239 28.58 -9.64 10.09
C ASP A 239 27.65 -9.77 8.87
N ARG A 240 28.13 -9.25 7.74
CA ARG A 240 27.41 -9.25 6.47
C ARG A 240 27.17 -10.66 5.93
N THR A 241 28.13 -11.55 6.11
CA THR A 241 28.06 -12.94 5.63
C THR A 241 27.04 -13.76 6.42
N GLU A 242 27.07 -13.63 7.74
CA GLU A 242 26.12 -14.29 8.63
C GLU A 242 24.72 -13.74 8.44
N PHE A 243 24.56 -12.43 8.25
CA PHE A 243 23.27 -11.82 7.94
C PHE A 243 22.65 -12.39 6.67
N ILE A 244 23.42 -12.45 5.56
CA ILE A 244 22.97 -13.03 4.30
C ILE A 244 22.56 -14.49 4.50
N HIS A 245 23.36 -15.28 5.20
CA HIS A 245 23.08 -16.68 5.49
C HIS A 245 21.79 -16.84 6.31
N THR A 246 21.64 -16.09 7.39
CA THR A 246 20.44 -16.13 8.26
C THR A 246 19.18 -15.72 7.51
N VAL A 247 19.26 -14.69 6.67
CA VAL A 247 18.13 -14.28 5.82
C VAL A 247 17.78 -15.37 4.81
N GLN A 248 18.77 -15.97 4.18
CA GLN A 248 18.56 -17.08 3.25
C GLN A 248 17.96 -18.30 3.96
N GLU A 249 18.46 -18.68 5.13
CA GLU A 249 17.89 -19.79 5.92
C GLU A 249 16.45 -19.53 6.33
N THR A 250 16.14 -18.32 6.79
CA THR A 250 14.78 -17.95 7.20
C THR A 250 13.80 -18.00 6.01
N GLN A 251 14.23 -17.54 4.84
CA GLN A 251 13.43 -17.60 3.61
C GLN A 251 13.33 -19.04 3.09
N VAL A 252 14.42 -19.81 3.16
CA VAL A 252 14.50 -21.22 2.74
C VAL A 252 13.70 -22.12 3.66
N ALA A 253 13.74 -21.94 4.98
CA ALA A 253 12.99 -22.75 5.94
C ALA A 253 11.46 -22.60 5.76
N GLN A 254 10.99 -21.42 5.40
CA GLN A 254 9.58 -21.17 5.13
C GLN A 254 9.10 -21.66 3.75
N GLN A 255 9.99 -21.78 2.76
CA GLN A 255 9.64 -22.05 1.36
C GLN A 255 10.28 -23.29 0.74
N SER A 256 11.36 -23.84 1.31
CA SER A 256 12.17 -24.87 0.61
C SER A 256 11.45 -26.19 0.31
N ALA A 257 10.64 -26.67 1.24
CA ALA A 257 9.88 -27.91 1.02
C ALA A 257 8.80 -27.71 -0.05
N ASP A 258 8.21 -26.53 -0.10
CA ASP A 258 7.12 -26.19 -1.04
C ASP A 258 7.68 -25.90 -2.44
N ILE A 259 8.81 -25.20 -2.53
CA ILE A 259 9.50 -24.92 -3.80
C ILE A 259 10.10 -26.19 -4.42
N SER A 260 10.68 -27.07 -3.61
CA SER A 260 11.17 -28.35 -4.12
C SER A 260 10.02 -29.19 -4.71
N LYS A 261 8.86 -29.21 -4.07
CA LYS A 261 7.64 -29.84 -4.61
C LYS A 261 7.19 -29.17 -5.90
N LYS A 262 7.14 -27.83 -5.92
CA LYS A 262 6.74 -27.05 -7.11
C LYS A 262 7.69 -27.26 -8.28
N ARG A 263 9.02 -27.29 -8.05
CA ARG A 263 10.00 -27.61 -9.11
C ARG A 263 9.82 -29.02 -9.66
N ARG A 264 9.61 -30.02 -8.79
CA ARG A 264 9.31 -31.40 -9.23
C ARG A 264 8.00 -31.47 -10.01
N ARG A 265 6.97 -30.75 -9.56
CA ARG A 265 5.69 -30.72 -10.25
C ARG A 265 5.80 -30.01 -11.60
N LEU A 266 6.56 -28.88 -11.68
CA LEU A 266 6.84 -28.18 -12.93
C LEU A 266 7.52 -29.10 -13.94
N ALA A 267 8.59 -29.81 -13.54
CA ALA A 267 9.28 -30.74 -14.42
C ALA A 267 8.35 -31.88 -14.89
N ALA A 268 7.49 -32.38 -14.02
CA ALA A 268 6.50 -33.41 -14.38
C ALA A 268 5.45 -32.88 -15.36
N ALA A 269 4.94 -31.66 -15.14
CA ALA A 269 3.95 -31.02 -16.01
C ALA A 269 4.54 -30.71 -17.40
N GLN A 270 5.77 -30.18 -17.46
CA GLN A 270 6.48 -29.93 -18.74
C GLN A 270 6.73 -31.22 -19.51
N LYS A 271 7.17 -32.30 -18.79
CA LYS A 271 7.33 -33.62 -19.41
C LYS A 271 6.01 -34.14 -19.97
N ARG A 272 4.91 -34.03 -19.20
CA ARG A 272 3.60 -34.51 -19.63
C ARG A 272 3.07 -33.71 -20.83
N ALA A 273 3.28 -32.41 -20.86
CA ALA A 273 2.93 -31.55 -22.00
C ALA A 273 3.65 -32.00 -23.29
N GLY A 274 4.96 -32.30 -23.20
CA GLY A 274 5.71 -32.83 -24.35
C GLY A 274 5.31 -34.24 -24.76
N GLU A 275 4.81 -35.07 -23.84
CA GLU A 275 4.24 -36.38 -24.15
C GLU A 275 2.90 -36.26 -24.87
N LEU A 276 2.04 -35.31 -24.43
CA LEU A 276 0.74 -35.02 -25.03
C LEU A 276 0.88 -34.52 -26.45
N GLU A 277 1.84 -33.64 -26.71
CA GLU A 277 2.11 -33.13 -28.06
C GLU A 277 2.44 -34.30 -29.03
N LYS A 278 3.28 -35.25 -28.60
CA LYS A 278 3.59 -36.45 -29.38
C LYS A 278 2.36 -37.35 -29.58
N LEU A 279 1.50 -37.47 -28.57
CA LEU A 279 0.27 -38.27 -28.66
C LEU A 279 -0.73 -37.63 -29.62
N ILE A 280 -0.88 -36.31 -29.58
CA ILE A 280 -1.75 -35.56 -30.48
C ILE A 280 -1.30 -35.75 -31.93
N CYS A 281 0.01 -35.61 -32.19
CA CYS A 281 0.56 -35.88 -33.53
C CYS A 281 0.27 -37.34 -33.99
N LYS A 282 0.45 -38.33 -33.11
CA LYS A 282 0.22 -39.71 -33.43
C LYS A 282 -1.25 -40.05 -33.70
N ILE A 283 -2.20 -39.55 -32.90
CA ILE A 283 -3.61 -39.80 -33.19
C ILE A 283 -4.07 -39.11 -34.45
N TYR A 284 -3.51 -37.96 -34.81
CA TYR A 284 -3.74 -37.28 -36.07
C TYR A 284 -3.26 -38.11 -37.26
N GLU A 285 -2.03 -38.65 -37.20
CA GLU A 285 -1.46 -39.54 -38.24
C GLU A 285 -2.30 -40.81 -38.39
N ASP A 286 -2.67 -41.45 -37.26
CA ASP A 286 -3.46 -42.71 -37.29
C ASP A 286 -4.88 -42.46 -37.80
N ASN A 287 -5.48 -41.30 -37.57
CA ASN A 287 -6.75 -40.94 -38.19
C ASN A 287 -6.59 -40.68 -39.70
N ALA A 288 -5.59 -39.91 -40.12
CA ALA A 288 -5.29 -39.65 -41.51
C ALA A 288 -5.00 -40.91 -42.34
N LEU A 289 -4.39 -41.93 -41.70
CA LEU A 289 -4.14 -43.23 -42.31
C LEU A 289 -5.33 -44.21 -42.22
N GLY A 290 -6.47 -43.77 -41.70
CA GLY A 290 -7.69 -44.61 -41.57
C GLY A 290 -7.61 -45.70 -40.47
N LYS A 291 -6.58 -45.70 -39.64
CA LYS A 291 -6.43 -46.66 -38.53
C LYS A 291 -7.29 -46.32 -37.33
N LEU A 292 -7.63 -45.05 -37.15
CA LEU A 292 -8.44 -44.55 -36.06
C LEU A 292 -9.76 -43.98 -36.59
N PRO A 293 -10.94 -44.42 -36.14
CA PRO A 293 -12.22 -43.87 -36.55
C PRO A 293 -12.41 -42.42 -36.12
N ASP A 294 -13.06 -41.58 -36.97
CA ASP A 294 -13.25 -40.14 -36.72
C ASP A 294 -13.95 -39.82 -35.38
N THR A 295 -14.93 -40.65 -34.98
CA THR A 295 -15.62 -40.48 -33.71
C THR A 295 -14.68 -40.62 -32.49
N ARG A 296 -13.75 -41.58 -32.56
CA ARG A 296 -12.77 -41.82 -31.50
C ARG A 296 -11.64 -40.80 -31.53
N TYR A 297 -11.23 -40.37 -32.74
CA TYR A 297 -10.28 -39.28 -32.91
C TYR A 297 -10.79 -37.99 -32.24
N LYS A 298 -12.01 -37.54 -32.56
CA LYS A 298 -12.61 -36.32 -31.98
C LYS A 298 -12.73 -36.39 -30.45
N ALA A 299 -13.04 -37.55 -29.90
CA ALA A 299 -13.15 -37.74 -28.45
C ALA A 299 -11.77 -37.63 -27.75
N LEU A 300 -10.73 -38.26 -28.32
CA LEU A 300 -9.36 -38.21 -27.81
C LEU A 300 -8.74 -36.82 -27.98
N ASP A 301 -8.93 -36.20 -29.14
CA ASP A 301 -8.44 -34.86 -29.43
C ASP A 301 -9.04 -33.83 -28.44
N ALA A 302 -10.33 -33.84 -28.20
CA ALA A 302 -10.97 -32.99 -27.21
C ALA A 302 -10.50 -33.24 -25.78
N GLN A 303 -10.18 -34.50 -25.43
CA GLN A 303 -9.64 -34.84 -24.12
C GLN A 303 -8.22 -34.30 -23.95
N TYR A 304 -7.35 -34.51 -24.95
CA TYR A 304 -5.96 -34.07 -24.92
C TYR A 304 -5.83 -32.55 -24.99
N ALA A 305 -6.67 -31.86 -25.79
CA ALA A 305 -6.72 -30.40 -25.82
C ALA A 305 -7.08 -29.84 -24.45
N LYS A 306 -8.07 -30.40 -23.77
CA LYS A 306 -8.44 -29.96 -22.42
C LYS A 306 -7.34 -30.20 -21.37
N GLU A 307 -6.61 -31.33 -21.49
CA GLU A 307 -5.48 -31.62 -20.62
C GLU A 307 -4.31 -30.67 -20.91
N GLN A 308 -4.05 -30.32 -22.18
CA GLN A 308 -3.04 -29.37 -22.60
C GLN A 308 -3.30 -27.97 -22.04
N ASP A 309 -4.51 -27.44 -22.20
CA ASP A 309 -4.92 -26.14 -21.65
C ASP A 309 -4.71 -26.09 -20.13
N ALA A 310 -5.08 -27.16 -19.42
CA ALA A 310 -4.91 -27.24 -17.97
C ALA A 310 -3.43 -27.26 -17.56
N LEU A 311 -2.58 -27.98 -18.31
CA LEU A 311 -1.14 -28.03 -18.06
C LEU A 311 -0.44 -26.72 -18.39
N GLU A 312 -0.84 -26.00 -19.43
CA GLU A 312 -0.29 -24.69 -19.78
C GLU A 312 -0.52 -23.69 -18.66
N ILE A 313 -1.74 -23.65 -18.09
CA ILE A 313 -2.06 -22.78 -16.93
C ILE A 313 -1.22 -23.18 -15.71
N GLU A 314 -1.15 -24.50 -15.41
CA GLU A 314 -0.39 -24.99 -14.27
C GLU A 314 1.13 -24.69 -14.41
N ILE A 315 1.70 -24.88 -15.60
CA ILE A 315 3.11 -24.56 -15.90
C ILE A 315 3.39 -23.08 -15.67
N ALA A 316 2.54 -22.20 -16.22
CA ALA A 316 2.71 -20.75 -16.07
C ALA A 316 2.65 -20.30 -14.60
N GLU A 317 1.75 -20.88 -13.80
CA GLU A 317 1.66 -20.59 -12.36
C GLU A 317 2.90 -21.10 -11.58
N LEU A 318 3.37 -22.31 -11.89
CA LEU A 318 4.54 -22.91 -11.25
C LEU A 318 5.83 -22.17 -11.65
N GLU A 319 6.00 -21.79 -12.92
CA GLU A 319 7.14 -20.99 -13.41
C GLU A 319 7.18 -19.63 -12.72
N LYS A 320 6.06 -18.95 -12.61
CA LYS A 320 5.96 -17.67 -11.89
C LYS A 320 6.37 -17.83 -10.42
N ALA A 321 5.96 -18.91 -9.77
CA ALA A 321 6.32 -19.18 -8.38
C ALA A 321 7.81 -19.48 -8.20
N VAL A 322 8.42 -20.27 -9.12
CA VAL A 322 9.85 -20.62 -9.10
C VAL A 322 10.71 -19.39 -9.40
N THR A 323 10.35 -18.61 -10.42
CA THR A 323 11.07 -17.39 -10.79
C THR A 323 11.00 -16.34 -9.68
N GLY A 324 9.84 -16.20 -9.02
CA GLY A 324 9.67 -15.33 -7.85
C GLY A 324 10.62 -15.72 -6.71
N TYR A 325 10.85 -17.01 -6.48
CA TYR A 325 11.80 -17.49 -5.48
C TYR A 325 13.26 -17.18 -5.85
N GLU A 326 13.65 -17.39 -7.10
CA GLU A 326 15.01 -17.07 -7.57
C GLU A 326 15.32 -15.58 -7.53
N GLN A 327 14.31 -14.73 -7.77
CA GLN A 327 14.42 -13.29 -7.56
C GLN A 327 14.57 -12.92 -6.08
N SER A 328 13.98 -13.68 -5.16
CA SER A 328 14.10 -13.42 -3.72
C SER A 328 15.51 -13.71 -3.17
N GLN A 329 16.28 -14.59 -3.78
CA GLN A 329 17.68 -14.84 -3.38
C GLN A 329 18.58 -13.61 -3.57
N LYS A 330 18.32 -12.80 -4.60
CA LYS A 330 19.04 -11.52 -4.83
C LYS A 330 18.55 -10.39 -3.90
N SER A 331 17.57 -10.68 -3.07
CA SER A 331 16.87 -9.66 -2.29
C SER A 331 17.65 -9.23 -1.04
N ALA A 332 18.42 -10.14 -0.41
CA ALA A 332 19.24 -9.81 0.75
C ALA A 332 20.35 -8.78 0.40
N GLU A 333 21.00 -8.96 -0.74
CA GLU A 333 22.01 -8.00 -1.21
C GLU A 333 21.42 -6.63 -1.51
N LYS A 334 20.23 -6.59 -2.12
CA LYS A 334 19.50 -5.34 -2.37
C LYS A 334 19.11 -4.64 -1.08
N PHE A 335 18.70 -5.40 -0.07
CA PHE A 335 18.35 -4.83 1.23
C PHE A 335 19.57 -4.26 1.95
N ILE A 336 20.73 -4.93 1.88
CA ILE A 336 21.99 -4.43 2.43
C ILE A 336 22.41 -3.14 1.71
N ALA A 337 22.35 -3.10 0.38
CA ALA A 337 22.62 -1.89 -0.38
C ALA A 337 21.69 -0.72 0.02
N LEU A 338 20.43 -1.05 0.37
CA LEU A 338 19.48 -0.06 0.87
C LEU A 338 19.85 0.42 2.29
N ILE A 339 20.32 -0.47 3.18
CA ILE A 339 20.84 -0.10 4.50
C ILE A 339 22.08 0.80 4.38
N ASP A 340 23.00 0.45 3.48
CA ASP A 340 24.22 1.22 3.27
C ASP A 340 23.95 2.65 2.73
N LYS A 341 22.81 2.86 2.07
CA LYS A 341 22.35 4.18 1.62
C LYS A 341 22.01 5.13 2.78
N TYR A 342 21.62 4.59 3.94
CA TYR A 342 21.16 5.37 5.09
C TYR A 342 22.09 5.17 6.30
N GLU A 343 22.59 6.27 6.85
CA GLU A 343 23.50 6.22 8.01
C GLU A 343 22.75 6.10 9.33
N ASN A 344 21.55 6.73 9.42
CA ASN A 344 20.79 6.85 10.66
C ASN A 344 19.31 6.46 10.49
N PHE A 345 18.81 5.68 11.45
CA PHE A 345 17.43 5.21 11.51
C PHE A 345 16.62 5.81 12.68
N ASP A 346 17.15 6.83 13.39
CA ASP A 346 16.45 7.46 14.52
C ASP A 346 15.23 8.26 14.06
N THR A 347 15.32 8.88 12.89
CA THR A 347 14.22 9.62 12.27
C THR A 347 13.84 8.99 10.94
N LEU A 348 12.69 8.30 10.92
CA LEU A 348 12.21 7.66 9.71
C LEU A 348 11.50 8.66 8.80
N THR A 349 12.01 8.84 7.59
CA THR A 349 11.34 9.61 6.55
C THR A 349 10.28 8.77 5.84
N ASN A 350 9.34 9.42 5.17
CA ASN A 350 8.33 8.71 4.37
C ASN A 350 8.98 7.85 3.27
N THR A 351 10.06 8.33 2.69
CA THR A 351 10.86 7.60 1.68
C THR A 351 11.42 6.32 2.29
N MET A 352 12.13 6.42 3.44
CA MET A 352 12.67 5.25 4.15
C MET A 352 11.58 4.22 4.47
N LEU A 353 10.45 4.66 5.02
CA LEU A 353 9.34 3.76 5.35
C LEU A 353 8.83 2.99 4.13
N ASN A 354 8.68 3.65 2.98
CA ASN A 354 8.22 2.99 1.77
C ASN A 354 9.29 2.12 1.10
N GLU A 355 10.57 2.49 1.20
CA GLU A 355 11.68 1.70 0.67
C GLU A 355 11.93 0.44 1.50
N PHE A 356 11.86 0.51 2.85
CA PHE A 356 12.12 -0.62 3.72
C PHE A 356 10.90 -1.48 4.01
N VAL A 357 9.71 -0.89 4.19
CA VAL A 357 8.52 -1.59 4.67
C VAL A 357 7.56 -1.91 3.54
N GLU A 358 7.24 -3.20 3.40
CA GLU A 358 6.19 -3.67 2.48
C GLU A 358 4.80 -3.46 3.08
N LYS A 359 4.59 -4.01 4.29
CA LYS A 359 3.33 -3.91 5.04
C LYS A 359 3.58 -4.21 6.52
N ILE A 360 2.66 -3.74 7.35
CA ILE A 360 2.65 -3.99 8.80
C ILE A 360 1.28 -4.55 9.16
N LEU A 361 1.26 -5.73 9.78
CA LEU A 361 0.04 -6.34 10.28
C LEU A 361 -0.13 -6.01 11.77
N VAL A 362 -1.32 -5.56 12.13
CA VAL A 362 -1.66 -5.20 13.50
C VAL A 362 -2.72 -6.16 14.02
N HIS A 363 -2.36 -6.92 15.06
CA HIS A 363 -3.24 -7.88 15.72
C HIS A 363 -4.13 -7.21 16.77
N GLU A 364 -5.07 -7.96 17.32
CA GLU A 364 -5.93 -7.49 18.40
C GLU A 364 -5.13 -7.25 19.69
N ARG A 365 -5.58 -6.27 20.47
CA ARG A 365 -5.03 -6.04 21.81
C ARG A 365 -5.45 -7.14 22.78
N SER A 366 -4.53 -7.58 23.65
CA SER A 366 -4.81 -8.58 24.69
C SER A 366 -5.91 -8.15 25.66
N ARG A 367 -6.08 -6.83 25.87
CA ARG A 367 -7.13 -6.24 26.72
C ARG A 367 -7.77 -5.02 26.09
N LYS A 368 -9.10 -5.02 25.97
CA LYS A 368 -9.88 -3.85 25.54
C LYS A 368 -9.98 -2.84 26.68
N GLY A 369 -9.64 -1.57 26.42
CA GLY A 369 -9.85 -0.47 27.38
C GLY A 369 -8.83 -0.36 28.52
N SER A 370 -7.77 -1.17 28.54
CA SER A 370 -6.67 -1.05 29.49
C SER A 370 -5.48 -0.30 28.90
N GLN A 371 -4.73 0.42 29.74
CA GLN A 371 -3.43 0.98 29.37
C GLN A 371 -2.34 -0.12 29.39
N ASP A 372 -2.46 -1.10 30.31
CA ASP A 372 -1.61 -2.30 30.33
C ASP A 372 -2.15 -3.35 29.36
N THR A 373 -1.75 -3.22 28.10
CA THR A 373 -2.16 -4.15 27.04
C THR A 373 -0.99 -4.42 26.11
N THR A 374 -0.82 -5.67 25.75
CA THR A 374 0.11 -6.10 24.73
C THR A 374 -0.63 -6.18 23.39
N GLN A 375 0.05 -5.84 22.32
CA GLN A 375 -0.47 -5.92 20.97
C GLN A 375 0.64 -6.45 20.07
N GLU A 376 0.38 -7.54 19.36
CA GLU A 376 1.32 -8.12 18.42
C GLU A 376 1.30 -7.30 17.13
N ILE A 377 2.51 -7.08 16.59
CA ILE A 377 2.72 -6.35 15.33
C ILE A 377 3.71 -7.15 14.50
N GLU A 378 3.34 -7.45 13.27
CA GLU A 378 4.24 -8.10 12.33
C GLU A 378 4.68 -7.09 11.28
N ILE A 379 6.00 -6.93 11.11
CA ILE A 379 6.59 -6.06 10.11
C ILE A 379 7.10 -6.92 8.97
N TYR A 380 6.67 -6.62 7.75
CA TYR A 380 7.16 -7.22 6.52
C TYR A 380 8.02 -6.19 5.80
N PHE A 381 9.28 -6.51 5.61
CA PHE A 381 10.23 -5.66 4.91
C PHE A 381 10.25 -5.97 3.42
N ASN A 382 10.46 -4.96 2.59
CA ASN A 382 10.75 -5.15 1.18
C ASN A 382 12.01 -6.01 1.05
N PHE A 383 12.00 -6.99 0.17
CA PHE A 383 13.09 -7.93 -0.07
C PHE A 383 13.37 -8.99 1.02
N LEU A 384 13.07 -8.73 2.31
CA LEU A 384 13.31 -9.69 3.40
C LEU A 384 12.06 -10.46 3.83
N GLY A 385 10.86 -9.91 3.58
CA GLY A 385 9.63 -10.43 4.16
C GLY A 385 9.56 -10.20 5.68
N ARG A 386 8.98 -11.14 6.43
CA ARG A 386 8.95 -11.08 7.90
C ARG A 386 10.30 -11.50 8.45
N TYR A 387 11.04 -10.56 9.00
CA TYR A 387 12.34 -10.80 9.60
C TYR A 387 12.42 -10.14 10.98
N ILE A 388 12.91 -10.90 11.97
CA ILE A 388 13.17 -10.43 13.33
C ILE A 388 14.64 -10.68 13.62
N PRO A 389 15.44 -9.61 13.82
CA PRO A 389 16.86 -9.76 14.11
C PRO A 389 17.07 -10.54 15.42
N PRO A 390 18.17 -11.30 15.55
CA PRO A 390 18.45 -12.13 16.73
C PRO A 390 18.40 -11.36 18.05
N SER A 391 18.81 -10.09 18.06
CA SER A 391 18.78 -9.22 19.24
C SER A 391 17.38 -8.85 19.72
N LEU A 392 16.36 -8.95 18.86
CA LEU A 392 14.95 -8.66 19.18
C LEU A 392 14.09 -9.94 19.25
N GLN A 393 14.68 -11.10 19.07
CA GLN A 393 13.95 -12.36 19.26
C GLN A 393 13.57 -12.49 20.75
N PRO A 394 12.33 -12.89 21.05
CA PRO A 394 11.94 -13.10 22.43
C PRO A 394 12.83 -14.19 23.04
N VAL A 395 13.51 -13.85 24.09
CA VAL A 395 14.28 -14.83 24.87
C VAL A 395 13.31 -15.92 25.32
N PRO A 396 13.62 -17.21 25.10
CA PRO A 396 12.76 -18.28 25.58
C PRO A 396 12.57 -18.13 27.10
N LEU A 397 11.31 -17.99 27.50
CA LEU A 397 10.94 -17.84 28.88
C LEU A 397 11.48 -19.02 29.70
N THR A 398 12.04 -18.72 30.86
CA THR A 398 12.45 -19.74 31.81
C THR A 398 11.23 -20.59 32.22
N PRO A 399 11.42 -21.84 32.66
CA PRO A 399 10.30 -22.68 33.13
C PRO A 399 9.47 -22.03 34.24
N GLU A 400 10.10 -21.21 35.10
CA GLU A 400 9.43 -20.46 36.16
C GLU A 400 8.53 -19.35 35.58
N GLU A 401 9.03 -18.60 34.62
CA GLU A 401 8.25 -17.54 33.95
C GLU A 401 7.09 -18.12 33.13
N GLN A 402 7.29 -19.29 32.50
CA GLN A 402 6.22 -20.00 31.79
C GLN A 402 5.12 -20.44 32.74
N GLU A 403 5.49 -20.91 33.93
CA GLU A 403 4.53 -21.31 34.95
C GLU A 403 3.80 -20.11 35.57
N GLU A 404 4.46 -18.97 35.77
CA GLU A 404 3.82 -17.74 36.19
C GLU A 404 2.84 -17.22 35.15
N LEU A 405 3.19 -17.25 33.87
CA LEU A 405 2.30 -16.89 32.76
C LEU A 405 1.06 -17.78 32.75
N ARG A 406 1.23 -19.12 32.89
CA ARG A 406 0.13 -20.06 32.95
C ARG A 406 -0.79 -19.79 34.16
N LYS A 407 -0.24 -19.56 35.31
CA LYS A 407 -1.01 -19.19 36.52
C LYS A 407 -1.77 -17.87 36.35
N ARG A 408 -1.16 -16.91 35.62
CA ARG A 408 -1.79 -15.63 35.32
C ARG A 408 -2.94 -15.78 34.34
N GLU A 409 -2.80 -16.63 33.33
CA GLU A 409 -3.85 -16.95 32.35
C GLU A 409 -5.01 -17.72 33.01
N GLU A 410 -4.72 -18.75 33.81
CA GLU A 410 -5.74 -19.49 34.54
C GLU A 410 -6.52 -18.58 35.49
N ARG A 411 -5.82 -17.63 36.15
CA ARG A 411 -6.48 -16.61 37.01
C ARG A 411 -7.37 -15.69 36.16
N LYS A 412 -6.94 -15.31 34.99
CA LYS A 412 -7.69 -14.46 34.08
C LYS A 412 -8.96 -15.17 33.58
N ASP A 413 -8.84 -16.43 33.19
CA ASP A 413 -9.96 -17.25 32.76
C ASP A 413 -10.97 -17.49 33.85
N ARG A 414 -10.51 -17.77 35.09
CA ARG A 414 -11.36 -17.89 36.26
C ARG A 414 -12.12 -16.58 36.55
N LEU A 415 -11.46 -15.43 36.44
CA LEU A 415 -12.10 -14.12 36.58
C LEU A 415 -13.13 -13.87 35.49
N HIS A 416 -12.82 -14.24 34.27
CA HIS A 416 -13.72 -14.12 33.13
C HIS A 416 -14.95 -15.04 33.28
N GLN A 417 -14.76 -16.30 33.68
CA GLN A 417 -15.86 -17.22 33.99
C GLN A 417 -16.74 -16.68 35.12
N ASN A 418 -16.15 -16.13 36.18
CA ASN A 418 -16.91 -15.50 37.26
C ASN A 418 -17.69 -14.28 36.79
N TYR A 419 -17.13 -13.47 35.87
CA TYR A 419 -17.83 -12.36 35.23
C TYR A 419 -19.03 -12.86 34.42
N LEU A 420 -18.85 -13.91 33.60
CA LEU A 420 -19.92 -14.49 32.82
C LEU A 420 -21.05 -15.05 33.72
N LYS A 421 -20.70 -15.73 34.83
CA LYS A 421 -21.68 -16.20 35.81
C LYS A 421 -22.45 -15.05 36.46
N ARG A 422 -21.77 -13.94 36.86
CA ARG A 422 -22.41 -12.73 37.36
C ARG A 422 -23.31 -12.04 36.34
N LYS A 423 -22.91 -12.04 35.06
CA LYS A 423 -23.70 -11.49 33.96
C LYS A 423 -24.97 -12.32 33.75
N ALA A 424 -24.83 -13.63 33.70
CA ALA A 424 -25.97 -14.56 33.54
C ALA A 424 -26.98 -14.48 34.68
N SER A 425 -26.52 -14.34 35.90
CA SER A 425 -27.39 -14.20 37.12
C SER A 425 -27.97 -12.79 37.30
N GLY A 426 -27.67 -11.84 36.41
CA GLY A 426 -28.07 -10.43 36.57
C GLY A 426 -27.38 -9.67 37.71
N ALA A 427 -26.49 -10.32 38.45
CA ALA A 427 -25.75 -9.71 39.55
C ALA A 427 -24.81 -8.60 39.07
N GLN A 428 -24.25 -8.75 37.87
CA GLN A 428 -23.40 -7.72 37.25
C GLN A 428 -24.18 -6.43 37.01
N LYS A 429 -25.38 -6.53 36.45
CA LYS A 429 -26.26 -5.38 36.18
C LYS A 429 -26.63 -4.67 37.50
N ARG A 430 -26.98 -5.42 38.53
CA ARG A 430 -27.28 -4.86 39.89
C ARG A 430 -26.07 -4.14 40.47
N TYR A 431 -24.86 -4.64 40.26
CA TYR A 431 -23.63 -4.00 40.71
C TYR A 431 -23.34 -2.70 39.95
N GLU A 432 -23.49 -2.72 38.63
CA GLU A 432 -23.32 -1.54 37.79
C GLU A 432 -24.35 -0.44 38.12
N ASP A 433 -25.60 -0.82 38.35
CA ASP A 433 -26.65 0.11 38.76
C ASP A 433 -26.35 0.73 40.14
N LYS A 434 -25.81 -0.05 41.09
CA LYS A 434 -25.31 0.48 42.36
C LYS A 434 -24.19 1.50 42.19
N ILE A 435 -23.21 1.21 41.33
CA ILE A 435 -22.11 2.15 41.05
C ILE A 435 -22.63 3.41 40.37
N LYS A 436 -23.54 3.29 39.40
CA LYS A 436 -24.17 4.44 38.74
C LYS A 436 -24.93 5.31 39.74
N ALA A 437 -25.70 4.67 40.65
CA ALA A 437 -26.43 5.39 41.70
C ALA A 437 -25.47 6.11 42.66
N LYS A 438 -24.37 5.47 43.07
CA LYS A 438 -23.35 6.10 43.92
C LYS A 438 -22.67 7.29 43.25
N LYS A 439 -22.24 7.15 41.95
CA LYS A 439 -21.65 8.25 41.18
C LYS A 439 -22.63 9.40 40.99
N LYS A 440 -23.91 9.08 40.75
CA LYS A 440 -24.96 10.10 40.63
C LYS A 440 -25.14 10.86 41.95
N ALA A 441 -25.20 10.16 43.08
CA ALA A 441 -25.29 10.77 44.39
C ALA A 441 -24.06 11.66 44.71
N GLU A 442 -22.84 11.22 44.38
CA GLU A 442 -21.62 12.03 44.56
C GLU A 442 -21.65 13.29 43.66
N MET A 443 -22.11 13.16 42.42
CA MET A 443 -22.28 14.31 41.51
C MET A 443 -23.34 15.30 41.99
N ASP A 444 -24.48 14.79 42.50
CA ASP A 444 -25.55 15.62 43.02
C ASP A 444 -25.12 16.31 44.32
N ALA A 445 -24.34 15.64 45.17
CA ALA A 445 -23.72 16.23 46.37
C ALA A 445 -22.71 17.34 46.01
N LYS A 446 -21.84 17.10 45.00
CA LYS A 446 -20.95 18.16 44.48
C LYS A 446 -21.70 19.36 43.91
N LYS A 447 -22.78 19.13 43.15
CA LYS A 447 -23.63 20.19 42.67
C LYS A 447 -24.31 20.97 43.76
N ALA A 448 -24.74 20.29 44.83
CA ALA A 448 -25.33 20.94 46.00
C ALA A 448 -24.31 21.81 46.76
N LEU A 449 -23.06 21.34 46.89
CA LEU A 449 -21.97 22.12 47.50
C LEU A 449 -21.66 23.38 46.68
N ILE A 450 -21.54 23.26 45.35
CA ILE A 450 -21.30 24.40 44.48
C ILE A 450 -22.47 25.41 44.59
N ARG A 451 -23.72 24.94 44.59
CA ARG A 451 -24.89 25.84 44.77
C ARG A 451 -24.87 26.53 46.16
N ALA A 452 -24.46 25.82 47.20
CA ALA A 452 -24.34 26.41 48.53
C ALA A 452 -23.21 27.47 48.61
N GLU A 453 -22.11 27.25 47.92
CA GLU A 453 -21.02 28.23 47.80
C GLU A 453 -21.45 29.47 46.97
N ASP A 454 -22.17 29.26 45.87
CA ASP A 454 -22.70 30.34 45.02
C ASP A 454 -23.73 31.16 45.76
N MET A 455 -24.57 30.53 46.60
CA MET A 455 -25.48 31.24 47.49
C MET A 455 -24.73 32.09 48.52
N LYS A 456 -23.66 31.56 49.13
CA LYS A 456 -22.81 32.33 50.05
C LYS A 456 -22.12 33.53 49.41
N LYS A 457 -21.80 33.43 48.12
CA LYS A 457 -21.16 34.49 47.31
C LYS A 457 -22.16 35.49 46.73
N GLY A 458 -23.47 35.36 47.01
CA GLY A 458 -24.51 36.29 46.55
C GLY A 458 -24.81 36.20 45.03
N VAL A 459 -24.36 35.12 44.41
CA VAL A 459 -24.67 34.86 42.99
C VAL A 459 -26.03 34.14 42.91
N PHE A 460 -27.11 34.88 42.84
CA PHE A 460 -28.45 34.33 42.64
C PHE A 460 -28.69 34.05 41.17
N SER A 461 -28.66 32.82 40.75
CA SER A 461 -29.33 32.38 39.53
C SER A 461 -30.78 32.02 39.86
N THR A 462 -31.72 32.91 39.61
CA THR A 462 -33.16 32.61 39.66
C THR A 462 -33.45 31.51 38.61
N ILE A 463 -34.04 30.43 39.11
CA ILE A 463 -34.54 29.32 38.28
C ILE A 463 -35.60 29.96 37.35
N GLY A 464 -35.28 30.16 36.06
CA GLY A 464 -36.19 30.73 35.07
C GLY A 464 -35.55 31.62 34.01
N GLN A 465 -34.33 32.09 34.21
CA GLN A 465 -33.59 32.86 33.21
C GLN A 465 -32.23 32.21 32.95
N LEU A 466 -32.24 31.12 32.21
CA LEU A 466 -31.06 30.77 31.42
C LEU A 466 -30.91 31.86 30.37
N PRO A 467 -29.74 32.55 30.30
CA PRO A 467 -29.49 33.42 29.15
C PRO A 467 -29.68 32.55 27.93
N LYS A 468 -30.57 32.92 27.03
CA LYS A 468 -30.65 32.37 25.70
C LYS A 468 -29.24 32.53 25.15
N GLU A 469 -28.52 31.41 24.94
CA GLU A 469 -27.26 31.45 24.19
C GLU A 469 -27.55 32.19 22.91
N GLU A 470 -26.91 33.35 22.74
CA GLU A 470 -26.91 34.02 21.44
C GLU A 470 -26.33 33.02 20.44
N PRO A 471 -27.00 32.76 19.32
CA PRO A 471 -26.49 31.90 18.31
C PRO A 471 -25.12 32.44 17.90
N ARG A 472 -24.05 31.68 18.10
CA ARG A 472 -22.74 32.00 17.57
C ARG A 472 -22.91 32.31 16.10
N LYS A 473 -22.70 33.57 15.73
CA LYS A 473 -22.67 34.05 14.35
C LYS A 473 -21.53 33.32 13.66
N GLY A 474 -21.83 32.14 13.13
CA GLY A 474 -21.01 31.48 12.14
C GLY A 474 -21.11 32.31 10.88
N SER A 475 -20.04 32.98 10.55
CA SER A 475 -19.88 33.68 9.28
C SER A 475 -19.91 32.65 8.16
N ILE A 476 -21.08 32.35 7.64
CA ILE A 476 -21.26 31.80 6.31
C ILE A 476 -21.45 33.03 5.40
N ALA A 477 -20.35 33.51 4.87
CA ALA A 477 -20.40 34.40 3.71
C ALA A 477 -20.73 33.48 2.51
N ALA A 478 -22.01 33.42 2.19
CA ALA A 478 -22.47 32.99 0.89
C ALA A 478 -22.05 34.07 -0.12
N SER A 479 -21.08 33.77 -0.97
CA SER A 479 -20.84 34.45 -2.23
C SER A 479 -21.67 33.74 -3.30
N ALA A 480 -22.87 34.22 -3.51
CA ALA A 480 -23.60 34.02 -4.74
C ALA A 480 -23.25 35.16 -5.70
N ALA A 481 -23.26 34.83 -7.01
CA ALA A 481 -23.24 35.67 -8.23
C ALA A 481 -21.85 36.15 -8.71
N VAL A 482 -21.38 35.68 -9.80
CA VAL A 482 -21.54 35.84 -11.26
C VAL A 482 -20.59 34.87 -11.93
#